data_061c110da0c680360e9bcd9e8e8b7214
#
_entry.id   061c110da0c680360e9bcd9e8e8b7214
#
_cell.length_a   1.000
_cell.length_b   1.000
_cell.length_c   1.000
_cell.angle_alpha   90.00
_cell.angle_beta   90.00
_cell.angle_gamma   90.00
#
_symmetry.space_group_name_H-M   'P 1'
#
loop_
_entity.id
_entity.type
_entity.pdbx_description
1 polymer ?
#
loop_
_entity_poly.entity_id
_entity_poly.type
_entity_poly.pdbx_seq_one_letter_code
_entity_poly.pdbx_strand_id
1 'polypeptide(L)'
;TEDETDDLWNIDAKVEFVASTKDPVKVQMFVPPLNRDYVSLNESFISNNYGVSVNRADGNRKVTWSARRASGNQTLYYRLVLTKRYSNEKTTVKGPTFRDSLAIEGPEKIAAEALMAPIRQHSADVETFVSETIKRVNNLNDDNVKLLLAGDTSPMKKAQIIDLLLSIAHVPMEKVHTIRLVADTPQTPELWLRSFNGNDWLYFNPDTGEQGLPSDRLLWWTGDDNLITVDGGKKANVTFSMNNSEMNAIRLAKLTDEN
;
A
#
# COMPACT_ATOMS: atom_id res chain seq x y z
N THR A 1 -21.08 11.93 29.41
CA THR A 1 -21.01 11.00 28.28
C THR A 1 -20.69 11.83 27.06
N GLU A 2 -19.41 11.86 26.66
CA GLU A 2 -18.99 12.42 25.40
C GLU A 2 -19.63 11.55 24.30
N ASP A 3 -20.40 12.17 23.42
CA ASP A 3 -20.90 11.52 22.22
C ASP A 3 -19.67 11.13 21.38
N GLU A 4 -19.40 9.83 21.28
CA GLU A 4 -18.42 9.30 20.37
C GLU A 4 -18.88 9.62 18.94
N THR A 5 -18.23 10.60 18.33
CA THR A 5 -18.43 10.92 16.92
C THR A 5 -17.44 10.13 16.09
N ASP A 6 -17.93 9.27 15.22
CA ASP A 6 -17.09 8.54 14.27
C ASP A 6 -16.93 9.33 12.98
N ASP A 7 -15.69 9.41 12.49
CA ASP A 7 -15.40 10.01 11.18
C ASP A 7 -15.83 9.07 10.07
N LEU A 8 -16.66 9.59 9.18
CA LEU A 8 -17.05 8.95 7.95
C LEU A 8 -16.22 9.51 6.81
N TRP A 9 -15.51 8.64 6.08
CA TRP A 9 -14.70 9.02 4.94
C TRP A 9 -15.36 8.61 3.64
N ASN A 10 -15.49 9.57 2.73
CA ASN A 10 -15.89 9.35 1.33
C ASN A 10 -14.64 9.51 0.47
N ILE A 11 -14.23 8.44 -0.22
CA ILE A 11 -13.01 8.42 -1.02
C ILE A 11 -13.35 8.12 -2.45
N ASP A 12 -12.88 8.95 -3.37
CA ASP A 12 -12.97 8.75 -4.81
C ASP A 12 -11.59 8.50 -5.40
N ALA A 13 -11.45 7.42 -6.15
CA ALA A 13 -10.33 7.19 -7.06
C ALA A 13 -10.84 7.40 -8.48
N LYS A 14 -10.41 8.49 -9.11
CA LYS A 14 -10.76 8.85 -10.48
C LYS A 14 -9.68 8.35 -11.43
N VAL A 15 -10.06 7.48 -12.34
CA VAL A 15 -9.19 6.94 -13.37
C VAL A 15 -9.47 7.64 -14.69
N GLU A 16 -8.46 8.24 -15.29
CA GLU A 16 -8.53 8.90 -16.58
C GLU A 16 -7.52 8.29 -17.54
N PHE A 17 -7.92 8.04 -18.78
CA PHE A 17 -7.03 7.56 -19.83
C PHE A 17 -7.63 7.86 -21.20
N VAL A 18 -6.81 7.67 -22.25
CA VAL A 18 -7.24 7.80 -23.64
C VAL A 18 -7.34 6.43 -24.26
N ALA A 19 -8.52 6.02 -24.67
CA ALA A 19 -8.75 4.73 -25.29
C ALA A 19 -8.24 4.69 -26.74
N SER A 20 -7.66 3.53 -27.14
CA SER A 20 -7.38 3.22 -28.52
C SER A 20 -8.67 2.78 -29.21
N THR A 21 -8.99 3.39 -30.37
CA THR A 21 -10.21 3.08 -31.13
C THR A 21 -10.23 1.68 -31.76
N LYS A 22 -9.09 0.99 -31.79
CA LYS A 22 -8.91 -0.29 -32.50
C LYS A 22 -8.95 -1.51 -31.59
N ASP A 23 -8.67 -1.36 -30.31
CA ASP A 23 -8.44 -2.45 -29.39
C ASP A 23 -9.50 -2.49 -28.30
N PRO A 24 -9.80 -3.70 -27.76
CA PRO A 24 -10.55 -3.80 -26.52
C PRO A 24 -9.83 -3.11 -25.38
N VAL A 25 -10.58 -2.51 -24.46
CA VAL A 25 -10.04 -1.84 -23.27
C VAL A 25 -10.19 -2.75 -22.07
N LYS A 26 -9.09 -2.90 -21.33
CA LYS A 26 -9.08 -3.56 -20.03
C LYS A 26 -8.29 -2.71 -19.06
N VAL A 27 -8.94 -2.24 -18.01
CA VAL A 27 -8.34 -1.46 -16.93
C VAL A 27 -8.40 -2.26 -15.65
N GLN A 28 -7.25 -2.46 -15.01
CA GLN A 28 -7.16 -3.12 -13.72
C GLN A 28 -6.57 -2.16 -12.69
N MET A 29 -7.20 -2.05 -11.55
CA MET A 29 -6.74 -1.20 -10.45
C MET A 29 -6.89 -1.91 -9.13
N PHE A 30 -5.88 -1.78 -8.27
CA PHE A 30 -6.02 -2.20 -6.88
C PHE A 30 -7.03 -1.33 -6.15
N VAL A 31 -7.86 -1.98 -5.35
CA VAL A 31 -8.77 -1.36 -4.39
C VAL A 31 -8.44 -1.88 -3.00
N PRO A 32 -8.80 -1.18 -1.92
CA PRO A 32 -8.43 -1.60 -0.58
C PRO A 32 -8.85 -3.02 -0.26
N PRO A 33 -8.01 -3.81 0.43
CA PRO A 33 -8.32 -5.20 0.77
C PRO A 33 -9.39 -5.33 1.86
N LEU A 34 -9.91 -4.23 2.40
CA LEU A 34 -10.90 -4.18 3.48
C LEU A 34 -10.39 -4.88 4.74
N ASN A 35 -9.30 -4.36 5.27
CA ASN A 35 -8.65 -4.89 6.45
C ASN A 35 -9.40 -4.52 7.75
N ARG A 36 -8.80 -4.92 8.89
CA ARG A 36 -9.40 -4.81 10.22
C ARG A 36 -9.62 -3.40 10.75
N ASP A 37 -8.88 -2.41 10.25
CA ASP A 37 -8.85 -1.07 10.83
C ASP A 37 -10.01 -0.19 10.38
N TYR A 38 -10.65 -0.57 9.28
CA TYR A 38 -11.75 0.17 8.67
C TYR A 38 -12.92 -0.74 8.32
N VAL A 39 -14.13 -0.21 8.44
CA VAL A 39 -15.36 -0.84 7.97
C VAL A 39 -15.78 -0.15 6.68
N SER A 40 -15.90 -0.92 5.60
CA SER A 40 -16.51 -0.45 4.37
C SER A 40 -18.02 -0.40 4.53
N LEU A 41 -18.60 0.77 4.38
CA LEU A 41 -20.04 0.97 4.41
C LEU A 41 -20.65 0.88 3.02
N ASN A 42 -19.91 1.29 2.00
CA ASN A 42 -20.33 1.22 0.61
C ASN A 42 -19.13 1.25 -0.34
N GLU A 43 -19.21 0.48 -1.41
CA GLU A 43 -18.29 0.52 -2.54
C GLU A 43 -19.10 0.67 -3.84
N SER A 44 -18.65 1.55 -4.72
CA SER A 44 -19.30 1.76 -6.02
C SER A 44 -18.25 1.84 -7.12
N PHE A 45 -18.52 1.16 -8.23
CA PHE A 45 -17.70 1.16 -9.43
C PHE A 45 -18.50 1.84 -10.53
N ILE A 46 -18.08 3.04 -10.93
CA ILE A 46 -18.83 3.90 -11.83
C ILE A 46 -18.11 4.00 -13.15
N SER A 47 -18.83 3.63 -14.20
CA SER A 47 -18.32 3.68 -15.57
C SER A 47 -19.47 3.81 -16.56
N ASN A 48 -19.13 4.18 -17.79
CA ASN A 48 -20.08 4.22 -18.89
C ASN A 48 -19.74 3.11 -19.89
N ASN A 49 -20.61 2.10 -20.00
CA ASN A 49 -20.46 0.96 -20.91
C ASN A 49 -19.27 0.03 -20.66
N TYR A 50 -18.81 -0.07 -19.42
CA TYR A 50 -17.80 -1.04 -19.01
C TYR A 50 -18.42 -2.18 -18.20
N GLY A 51 -17.99 -3.39 -18.47
CA GLY A 51 -18.20 -4.51 -17.58
C GLY A 51 -17.25 -4.38 -16.38
N VAL A 52 -17.69 -4.81 -15.19
CA VAL A 52 -16.93 -4.68 -13.95
C VAL A 52 -16.85 -6.01 -13.23
N SER A 53 -15.67 -6.38 -12.78
CA SER A 53 -15.46 -7.52 -11.89
C SER A 53 -14.41 -7.20 -10.83
N VAL A 54 -14.48 -7.86 -9.67
CA VAL A 54 -13.53 -7.71 -8.58
C VAL A 54 -12.96 -9.08 -8.23
N ASN A 55 -11.64 -9.17 -8.18
CA ASN A 55 -10.92 -10.39 -7.85
C ASN A 55 -9.95 -10.17 -6.68
N ARG A 56 -9.67 -11.25 -5.96
CA ARG A 56 -8.67 -11.27 -4.89
C ARG A 56 -7.48 -12.13 -5.33
N ALA A 57 -6.27 -11.63 -5.09
CA ALA A 57 -5.03 -12.37 -5.30
C ALA A 57 -3.95 -11.83 -4.35
N ASP A 58 -3.21 -12.72 -3.71
CA ASP A 58 -2.06 -12.39 -2.86
C ASP A 58 -2.36 -11.35 -1.75
N GLY A 59 -3.53 -11.44 -1.16
CA GLY A 59 -3.99 -10.51 -0.12
C GLY A 59 -4.48 -9.15 -0.64
N ASN A 60 -4.42 -8.92 -1.95
CA ASN A 60 -4.93 -7.72 -2.60
C ASN A 60 -6.29 -7.96 -3.26
N ARG A 61 -7.00 -6.87 -3.49
CA ARG A 61 -8.21 -6.84 -4.32
C ARG A 61 -7.96 -6.00 -5.56
N LYS A 62 -8.44 -6.45 -6.69
CA LYS A 62 -8.37 -5.74 -7.97
C LYS A 62 -9.75 -5.60 -8.59
N VAL A 63 -10.08 -4.41 -9.04
CA VAL A 63 -11.20 -4.19 -9.95
C VAL A 63 -10.71 -4.29 -11.39
N THR A 64 -11.50 -4.91 -12.24
CA THR A 64 -11.29 -4.95 -13.69
C THR A 64 -12.49 -4.32 -14.37
N TRP A 65 -12.24 -3.24 -15.13
CA TRP A 65 -13.19 -2.67 -16.08
C TRP A 65 -12.82 -3.11 -17.48
N SER A 66 -13.79 -3.56 -18.24
CA SER A 66 -13.55 -4.01 -19.62
C SER A 66 -14.64 -3.50 -20.58
N ALA A 67 -14.22 -3.12 -21.77
CA ALA A 67 -15.09 -2.72 -22.85
C ALA A 67 -14.52 -3.25 -24.17
N ARG A 68 -15.40 -3.73 -25.04
CA ARG A 68 -14.98 -4.19 -26.36
C ARG A 68 -14.49 -3.06 -27.24
N ARG A 69 -15.10 -1.88 -27.10
CA ARG A 69 -14.75 -0.67 -27.85
C ARG A 69 -14.98 0.55 -26.98
N ALA A 70 -14.00 1.42 -27.00
CA ALA A 70 -14.09 2.77 -26.44
C ALA A 70 -13.24 3.71 -27.29
N SER A 71 -13.49 4.98 -27.26
CA SER A 71 -12.72 5.97 -28.01
C SER A 71 -12.59 7.27 -27.24
N GLY A 72 -11.43 7.92 -27.39
CA GLY A 72 -11.16 9.20 -26.78
C GLY A 72 -10.96 9.12 -25.27
N ASN A 73 -11.21 10.24 -24.62
CA ASN A 73 -11.02 10.37 -23.18
C ASN A 73 -12.04 9.51 -22.41
N GLN A 74 -11.53 8.69 -21.52
CA GLN A 74 -12.31 7.81 -20.66
C GLN A 74 -12.12 8.19 -19.20
N THR A 75 -13.20 8.07 -18.43
CA THR A 75 -13.19 8.31 -16.99
C THR A 75 -13.92 7.20 -16.27
N LEU A 76 -13.26 6.59 -15.28
CA LEU A 76 -13.83 5.57 -14.40
C LEU A 76 -13.68 6.04 -12.96
N TYR A 77 -14.61 5.65 -12.09
CA TYR A 77 -14.56 5.98 -10.67
C TYR A 77 -14.68 4.74 -9.82
N TYR A 78 -13.86 4.70 -8.79
CA TYR A 78 -14.06 3.86 -7.62
C TYR A 78 -14.42 4.77 -6.44
N ARG A 79 -15.55 4.50 -5.81
CA ARG A 79 -16.03 5.23 -4.62
C ARG A 79 -16.11 4.30 -3.44
N LEU A 80 -15.55 4.73 -2.32
CA LEU A 80 -15.52 3.99 -1.07
C LEU A 80 -16.01 4.90 0.05
N VAL A 81 -16.97 4.39 0.81
CA VAL A 81 -17.39 5.02 2.07
C VAL A 81 -16.96 4.11 3.20
N LEU A 82 -16.18 4.64 4.12
CA LEU A 82 -15.66 3.87 5.24
C LEU A 82 -15.68 4.65 6.55
N THR A 83 -15.62 3.89 7.63
CA THR A 83 -15.41 4.40 8.98
C THR A 83 -14.36 3.57 9.70
N LYS A 84 -13.75 4.13 10.74
CA LYS A 84 -12.76 3.41 11.52
C LYS A 84 -13.43 2.32 12.36
N ARG A 85 -12.79 1.15 12.42
CA ARG A 85 -13.24 0.05 13.28
C ARG A 85 -12.58 0.16 14.64
N TYR A 86 -13.39 0.17 15.67
CA TYR A 86 -12.94 0.06 17.07
C TYR A 86 -13.14 -1.38 17.53
N SER A 87 -12.21 -2.26 17.18
CA SER A 87 -12.27 -3.66 17.60
C SER A 87 -10.98 -4.04 18.32
N ASN A 88 -11.13 -4.64 19.50
CA ASN A 88 -10.04 -5.23 20.28
C ASN A 88 -9.83 -6.73 19.95
N GLU A 89 -10.51 -7.26 18.95
CA GLU A 89 -10.36 -8.65 18.56
C GLU A 89 -8.99 -8.91 17.95
N LYS A 90 -8.17 -9.67 18.66
CA LYS A 90 -6.94 -10.23 18.13
C LYS A 90 -7.27 -11.40 17.22
N THR A 91 -7.29 -11.16 15.92
CA THR A 91 -7.35 -12.24 14.93
C THR A 91 -5.95 -12.74 14.63
N THR A 92 -5.79 -14.07 14.58
CA THR A 92 -4.54 -14.69 14.15
C THR A 92 -4.32 -14.41 12.67
N VAL A 93 -3.20 -13.76 12.35
CA VAL A 93 -2.80 -13.48 10.97
C VAL A 93 -1.78 -14.52 10.54
N LYS A 94 -1.94 -15.05 9.35
CA LYS A 94 -0.92 -15.87 8.71
C LYS A 94 -0.06 -15.00 7.80
N GLY A 95 1.24 -15.20 7.87
CA GLY A 95 2.21 -14.52 7.03
C GLY A 95 3.44 -15.37 6.78
N PRO A 96 4.30 -14.96 5.85
CA PRO A 96 5.55 -15.66 5.56
C PRO A 96 6.53 -15.49 6.71
N THR A 97 7.10 -16.61 7.20
CA THR A 97 8.11 -16.62 8.26
C THR A 97 9.53 -16.68 7.76
N PHE A 98 9.71 -16.95 6.46
CA PHE A 98 11.00 -17.09 5.82
C PHE A 98 10.92 -16.65 4.36
N ARG A 99 12.03 -16.16 3.84
CA ARG A 99 12.21 -15.88 2.41
C ARG A 99 13.61 -16.25 1.97
N ASP A 100 13.76 -16.59 0.69
CA ASP A 100 15.06 -16.82 0.08
C ASP A 100 15.80 -15.50 -0.12
N SER A 101 17.13 -15.58 -0.02
CA SER A 101 18.00 -14.45 -0.33
C SER A 101 17.91 -14.08 -1.81
N LEU A 102 17.86 -12.78 -2.09
CA LEU A 102 18.00 -12.28 -3.46
C LEU A 102 19.44 -12.46 -3.93
N ALA A 103 19.62 -12.76 -5.22
CA ALA A 103 20.94 -12.92 -5.81
C ALA A 103 21.68 -11.58 -5.82
N ILE A 104 22.92 -11.62 -5.31
CA ILE A 104 23.82 -10.46 -5.27
C ILE A 104 25.25 -10.95 -5.38
N GLU A 105 26.09 -10.25 -6.13
CA GLU A 105 27.47 -10.60 -6.39
C GLU A 105 28.40 -9.37 -6.38
N GLY A 106 29.70 -9.63 -6.31
CA GLY A 106 30.74 -8.61 -6.45
C GLY A 106 30.76 -7.55 -5.37
N PRO A 107 31.09 -6.28 -5.72
CA PRO A 107 31.18 -5.18 -4.76
C PRO A 107 29.90 -4.92 -3.99
N GLU A 108 28.75 -5.14 -4.60
CA GLU A 108 27.44 -4.97 -3.98
C GLU A 108 27.24 -5.97 -2.84
N LYS A 109 27.67 -7.23 -3.02
CA LYS A 109 27.62 -8.25 -1.98
C LYS A 109 28.50 -7.87 -0.78
N ILE A 110 29.69 -7.37 -1.04
CA ILE A 110 30.62 -6.92 0.01
C ILE A 110 30.01 -5.76 0.78
N ALA A 111 29.45 -4.77 0.09
CA ALA A 111 28.78 -3.63 0.72
C ALA A 111 27.58 -4.05 1.57
N ALA A 112 26.75 -4.94 1.06
CA ALA A 112 25.58 -5.45 1.78
C ALA A 112 25.99 -6.21 3.05
N GLU A 113 26.96 -7.09 2.98
CA GLU A 113 27.46 -7.85 4.13
C GLU A 113 28.09 -6.92 5.19
N ALA A 114 28.83 -5.89 4.75
CA ALA A 114 29.40 -4.90 5.65
C ALA A 114 28.34 -4.09 6.40
N LEU A 115 27.24 -3.75 5.74
CA LEU A 115 26.11 -3.06 6.39
C LEU A 115 25.38 -3.96 7.38
N MET A 116 25.21 -5.23 7.04
CA MET A 116 24.39 -6.16 7.84
C MET A 116 25.13 -6.69 9.08
N ALA A 117 26.44 -6.77 9.07
CA ALA A 117 27.22 -7.33 10.17
C ALA A 117 26.96 -6.62 11.52
N PRO A 118 27.02 -5.27 11.64
CA PRO A 118 26.71 -4.59 12.89
C PRO A 118 25.25 -4.78 13.34
N ILE A 119 24.33 -4.82 12.40
CA ILE A 119 22.90 -4.98 12.68
C ILE A 119 22.63 -6.34 13.32
N ARG A 120 23.22 -7.40 12.78
CA ARG A 120 23.10 -8.76 13.34
C ARG A 120 23.64 -8.88 14.76
N GLN A 121 24.68 -8.12 15.10
CA GLN A 121 25.27 -8.14 16.44
C GLN A 121 24.44 -7.43 17.48
N HIS A 122 23.65 -6.43 17.10
CA HIS A 122 22.92 -5.53 18.00
C HIS A 122 21.41 -5.70 18.01
N SER A 123 20.88 -6.59 17.17
CA SER A 123 19.43 -6.77 17.03
C SER A 123 19.00 -8.17 17.48
N ALA A 124 18.18 -8.22 18.52
CA ALA A 124 17.71 -9.46 19.11
C ALA A 124 16.38 -9.97 18.53
N ASP A 125 15.61 -9.09 17.88
CA ASP A 125 14.28 -9.38 17.32
C ASP A 125 14.10 -8.80 15.92
N VAL A 126 13.03 -9.20 15.25
CA VAL A 126 12.68 -8.73 13.90
C VAL A 126 12.42 -7.23 13.87
N GLU A 127 11.77 -6.69 14.88
CA GLU A 127 11.42 -5.27 14.97
C GLU A 127 12.67 -4.39 14.95
N THR A 128 13.59 -4.64 15.85
CA THR A 128 14.86 -3.92 15.93
C THR A 128 15.69 -4.11 14.68
N PHE A 129 15.74 -5.33 14.16
CA PHE A 129 16.49 -5.67 12.97
C PHE A 129 16.01 -4.89 11.74
N VAL A 130 14.73 -4.86 11.48
CA VAL A 130 14.14 -4.12 10.35
C VAL A 130 14.33 -2.62 10.53
N SER A 131 14.05 -2.11 11.73
CA SER A 131 14.23 -0.68 12.05
C SER A 131 15.67 -0.21 11.83
N GLU A 132 16.65 -0.95 12.32
CA GLU A 132 18.08 -0.63 12.14
C GLU A 132 18.53 -0.74 10.67
N THR A 133 18.00 -1.72 9.92
CA THR A 133 18.30 -1.84 8.48
C THR A 133 17.79 -0.61 7.73
N ILE A 134 16.58 -0.16 8.00
CA ILE A 134 16.02 1.05 7.39
C ILE A 134 16.86 2.28 7.72
N LYS A 135 17.23 2.46 8.97
CA LYS A 135 18.07 3.59 9.40
C LYS A 135 19.42 3.61 8.70
N ARG A 136 20.03 2.44 8.52
CA ARG A 136 21.32 2.31 7.81
C ARG A 136 21.21 2.73 6.34
N VAL A 137 20.17 2.28 5.63
CA VAL A 137 19.95 2.65 4.23
C VAL A 137 19.68 4.14 4.06
N ASN A 138 19.11 4.79 5.06
CA ASN A 138 18.86 6.24 5.05
C ASN A 138 20.08 7.09 5.47
N ASN A 139 21.19 6.46 5.87
CA ASN A 139 22.44 7.16 6.09
C ASN A 139 23.21 7.32 4.76
N LEU A 140 22.91 8.39 4.05
CA LEU A 140 23.47 8.67 2.73
C LEU A 140 24.94 9.06 2.75
N ASN A 141 25.55 9.21 3.91
CA ASN A 141 26.99 9.45 4.05
C ASN A 141 27.81 8.17 4.12
N ASP A 142 27.18 7.02 4.32
CA ASP A 142 27.82 5.72 4.33
C ASP A 142 28.24 5.29 2.91
N ASP A 143 29.49 4.94 2.68
CA ASP A 143 30.02 4.56 1.38
C ASP A 143 29.38 3.28 0.83
N ASN A 144 29.05 2.32 1.70
CA ASN A 144 28.37 1.09 1.30
C ASN A 144 26.94 1.37 0.84
N VAL A 145 26.26 2.29 1.51
CA VAL A 145 24.91 2.75 1.10
C VAL A 145 24.97 3.46 -0.24
N LYS A 146 25.93 4.37 -0.43
CA LYS A 146 26.14 5.06 -1.71
C LYS A 146 26.36 4.08 -2.86
N LEU A 147 27.16 3.06 -2.63
CA LEU A 147 27.43 2.03 -3.63
C LEU A 147 26.17 1.28 -4.02
N LEU A 148 25.37 0.83 -3.03
CA LEU A 148 24.14 0.08 -3.27
C LEU A 148 23.07 0.93 -3.93
N LEU A 149 22.89 2.18 -3.53
CA LEU A 149 21.92 3.09 -4.13
C LEU A 149 22.30 3.54 -5.54
N ALA A 150 23.60 3.51 -5.88
CA ALA A 150 24.11 3.88 -7.20
C ALA A 150 23.61 5.24 -7.72
N GLY A 151 23.53 6.24 -6.82
CA GLY A 151 23.10 7.59 -7.14
C GLY A 151 21.58 7.81 -7.17
N ASP A 152 20.80 6.77 -7.00
CA ASP A 152 19.33 6.85 -6.93
C ASP A 152 18.86 6.81 -5.46
N THR A 153 18.43 7.96 -4.94
CA THR A 153 17.91 8.10 -3.57
C THR A 153 16.38 8.13 -3.51
N SER A 154 15.71 7.69 -4.56
CA SER A 154 14.25 7.63 -4.60
C SER A 154 13.69 6.66 -3.54
N PRO A 155 12.46 6.88 -3.06
CA PRO A 155 11.81 5.96 -2.13
C PRO A 155 11.76 4.51 -2.62
N MET A 156 11.50 4.30 -3.90
CA MET A 156 11.46 2.96 -4.50
C MET A 156 12.83 2.28 -4.50
N LYS A 157 13.91 3.02 -4.80
CA LYS A 157 15.27 2.48 -4.77
C LYS A 157 15.68 2.13 -3.35
N LYS A 158 15.43 2.99 -2.39
CA LYS A 158 15.69 2.70 -0.97
C LYS A 158 14.95 1.45 -0.51
N ALA A 159 13.68 1.33 -0.85
CA ALA A 159 12.88 0.14 -0.52
C ALA A 159 13.46 -1.13 -1.16
N GLN A 160 13.94 -1.05 -2.38
CA GLN A 160 14.60 -2.17 -3.07
C GLN A 160 15.87 -2.61 -2.33
N ILE A 161 16.69 -1.68 -1.86
CA ILE A 161 17.90 -1.99 -1.11
C ILE A 161 17.57 -2.54 0.28
N ILE A 162 16.59 -1.98 0.97
CA ILE A 162 16.10 -2.51 2.24
C ILE A 162 15.64 -3.95 2.07
N ASP A 163 14.87 -4.23 1.04
CA ASP A 163 14.39 -5.56 0.70
C ASP A 163 15.54 -6.55 0.45
N LEU A 164 16.55 -6.13 -0.32
CA LEU A 164 17.76 -6.90 -0.57
C LEU A 164 18.46 -7.28 0.74
N LEU A 165 18.72 -6.30 1.60
CA LEU A 165 19.41 -6.51 2.87
C LEU A 165 18.62 -7.43 3.81
N LEU A 166 17.33 -7.24 3.93
CA LEU A 166 16.46 -8.10 4.73
C LEU A 166 16.40 -9.52 4.17
N SER A 167 16.46 -9.69 2.84
CA SER A 167 16.49 -11.00 2.21
C SER A 167 17.71 -11.83 2.59
N ILE A 168 18.85 -11.19 2.76
CA ILE A 168 20.09 -11.84 3.19
C ILE A 168 19.94 -12.49 4.58
N ALA A 169 19.15 -11.86 5.44
CA ALA A 169 18.80 -12.39 6.76
C ALA A 169 17.52 -13.25 6.75
N HIS A 170 16.97 -13.54 5.58
CA HIS A 170 15.74 -14.30 5.40
C HIS A 170 14.49 -13.70 6.08
N VAL A 171 14.50 -12.40 6.28
CA VAL A 171 13.39 -11.65 6.87
C VAL A 171 12.41 -11.25 5.78
N PRO A 172 11.14 -11.69 5.84
CA PRO A 172 10.13 -11.29 4.89
C PRO A 172 9.82 -9.80 5.01
N MET A 173 9.70 -9.12 3.88
CA MET A 173 9.30 -7.72 3.80
C MET A 173 8.40 -7.52 2.59
N GLU A 174 7.40 -6.67 2.74
CA GLU A 174 6.52 -6.24 1.67
C GLU A 174 6.43 -4.73 1.62
N LYS A 175 6.32 -4.20 0.41
CA LYS A 175 5.92 -2.81 0.19
C LYS A 175 4.44 -2.65 0.47
N VAL A 176 4.09 -1.60 1.19
CA VAL A 176 2.71 -1.23 1.52
C VAL A 176 2.44 0.14 0.92
N HIS A 177 1.43 0.20 0.06
CA HIS A 177 1.02 1.45 -0.56
C HIS A 177 -0.21 1.97 0.14
N THR A 178 -0.13 3.19 0.64
CA THR A 178 -1.16 3.80 1.46
C THR A 178 -1.66 5.10 0.88
N ILE A 179 -2.88 5.45 1.22
CA ILE A 179 -3.46 6.76 0.96
C ILE A 179 -3.68 7.47 2.29
N ARG A 180 -3.17 8.68 2.41
CA ARG A 180 -3.40 9.50 3.58
C ARG A 180 -4.83 10.04 3.55
N LEU A 181 -5.54 9.89 4.66
CA LEU A 181 -6.88 10.44 4.82
C LEU A 181 -6.80 11.91 5.22
N VAL A 182 -6.91 12.78 4.22
CA VAL A 182 -6.90 14.24 4.37
C VAL A 182 -8.07 14.81 3.57
N ALA A 183 -8.97 15.50 4.26
CA ALA A 183 -10.15 16.09 3.64
C ALA A 183 -9.79 17.20 2.65
N ASP A 184 -10.51 17.22 1.53
CA ASP A 184 -10.50 18.30 0.53
C ASP A 184 -9.13 18.62 -0.12
N THR A 185 -8.19 17.68 -0.05
CA THR A 185 -6.86 17.79 -0.65
C THR A 185 -6.57 16.53 -1.46
N PRO A 186 -6.25 16.64 -2.76
CA PRO A 186 -5.85 15.47 -3.56
C PRO A 186 -4.64 14.77 -2.97
N GLN A 187 -4.67 13.44 -2.97
CA GLN A 187 -3.61 12.60 -2.41
C GLN A 187 -2.99 11.72 -3.49
N THR A 188 -1.74 11.34 -3.26
CA THR A 188 -1.03 10.33 -4.03
C THR A 188 -0.61 9.19 -3.11
N PRO A 189 -0.46 7.96 -3.62
CA PRO A 189 -0.01 6.85 -2.80
C PRO A 189 1.34 7.12 -2.13
N GLU A 190 1.46 6.77 -0.86
CA GLU A 190 2.68 6.83 -0.06
C GLU A 190 3.17 5.41 0.24
N LEU A 191 4.49 5.21 0.15
CA LEU A 191 5.13 3.93 0.40
C LEU A 191 5.44 3.76 1.89
N TRP A 192 5.03 2.62 2.43
CA TRP A 192 5.40 2.09 3.73
C TRP A 192 5.97 0.68 3.55
N LEU A 193 6.59 0.14 4.60
CA LEU A 193 7.12 -1.22 4.60
C LEU A 193 6.47 -2.02 5.71
N ARG A 194 6.32 -3.32 5.51
CA ARG A 194 5.90 -4.22 6.58
C ARG A 194 6.72 -5.49 6.58
N SER A 195 6.90 -6.06 7.75
CA SER A 195 7.56 -7.34 7.98
C SER A 195 6.74 -8.18 8.93
N PHE A 196 6.80 -9.50 8.78
CA PHE A 196 6.05 -10.43 9.61
C PHE A 196 6.96 -11.02 10.69
N ASN A 197 6.54 -10.92 11.95
CA ASN A 197 7.33 -11.39 13.09
C ASN A 197 6.99 -12.83 13.53
N GLY A 198 6.11 -13.51 12.79
CA GLY A 198 5.59 -14.84 13.14
C GLY A 198 4.16 -14.81 13.72
N ASN A 199 3.73 -13.64 14.19
CA ASN A 199 2.39 -13.43 14.76
C ASN A 199 1.63 -12.30 14.09
N ASP A 200 2.30 -11.18 13.86
CA ASP A 200 1.70 -9.94 13.35
C ASP A 200 2.53 -9.34 12.22
N TRP A 201 1.86 -8.58 11.37
CA TRP A 201 2.51 -7.66 10.46
C TRP A 201 2.95 -6.41 11.22
N LEU A 202 4.22 -6.07 11.11
CA LEU A 202 4.81 -4.87 11.67
C LEU A 202 5.04 -3.86 10.55
N TYR A 203 4.57 -2.65 10.74
CA TYR A 203 4.70 -1.56 9.76
C TYR A 203 5.82 -0.63 10.16
N PHE A 204 6.57 -0.14 9.16
CA PHE A 204 7.73 0.72 9.37
C PHE A 204 7.72 1.91 8.43
N ASN A 205 8.09 3.06 8.96
CA ASN A 205 8.39 4.22 8.14
C ASN A 205 9.68 3.96 7.34
N PRO A 206 9.64 4.04 6.00
CA PRO A 206 10.81 3.72 5.16
C PRO A 206 11.93 4.76 5.24
N ASP A 207 11.67 5.93 5.81
CA ASP A 207 12.64 7.01 5.95
C ASP A 207 13.31 7.02 7.33
N THR A 208 12.59 6.66 8.36
CA THR A 208 13.05 6.77 9.77
C THR A 208 13.28 5.43 10.45
N GLY A 209 12.68 4.35 9.94
CA GLY A 209 12.66 3.04 10.60
C GLY A 209 11.73 2.97 11.81
N GLU A 210 10.97 4.03 12.09
CA GLU A 210 10.00 4.05 13.18
C GLU A 210 8.87 3.06 12.89
N GLN A 211 8.52 2.26 13.90
CA GLN A 211 7.46 1.27 13.82
C GLN A 211 6.09 1.91 14.05
N GLY A 212 5.12 1.47 13.27
CA GLY A 212 3.72 1.83 13.39
C GLY A 212 3.21 2.61 12.18
N LEU A 213 2.07 2.17 11.66
CA LEU A 213 1.35 2.90 10.62
C LEU A 213 0.47 3.96 11.28
N PRO A 214 0.59 5.25 10.91
CA PRO A 214 -0.30 6.27 11.42
C PRO A 214 -1.78 5.95 11.17
N SER A 215 -2.64 6.36 12.08
CA SER A 215 -4.07 6.05 12.01
C SER A 215 -4.80 6.70 10.84
N ASP A 216 -4.21 7.70 10.20
CA ASP A 216 -4.72 8.39 9.01
C ASP A 216 -4.21 7.79 7.70
N ARG A 217 -3.59 6.61 7.73
CA ARG A 217 -3.10 5.89 6.54
C ARG A 217 -4.02 4.71 6.23
N LEU A 218 -4.64 4.74 5.06
CA LEU A 218 -5.43 3.62 4.55
C LEU A 218 -4.57 2.74 3.65
N LEU A 219 -4.40 1.48 4.00
CA LEU A 219 -3.74 0.50 3.15
C LEU A 219 -4.55 0.28 1.88
N TRP A 220 -3.94 0.51 0.71
CA TRP A 220 -4.59 0.36 -0.59
C TRP A 220 -4.18 -0.93 -1.30
N TRP A 221 -2.87 -1.22 -1.37
CA TRP A 221 -2.35 -2.50 -1.87
C TRP A 221 -0.96 -2.78 -1.32
N THR A 222 -0.52 -4.02 -1.48
CA THR A 222 0.82 -4.48 -1.11
C THR A 222 1.54 -5.11 -2.31
N GLY A 223 2.86 -5.05 -2.31
CA GLY A 223 3.70 -5.67 -3.32
C GLY A 223 4.31 -4.68 -4.31
N ASP A 224 4.88 -5.23 -5.37
CA ASP A 224 5.70 -4.47 -6.34
C ASP A 224 4.92 -4.00 -7.57
N ASP A 225 3.69 -4.47 -7.76
CA ASP A 225 2.88 -4.11 -8.91
C ASP A 225 2.40 -2.66 -8.86
N ASN A 226 2.19 -2.07 -10.04
CA ASN A 226 1.63 -0.73 -10.15
C ASN A 226 0.16 -0.71 -9.75
N LEU A 227 -0.30 0.43 -9.23
CA LEU A 227 -1.70 0.66 -8.86
C LEU A 227 -2.67 0.31 -9.98
N ILE A 228 -2.33 0.72 -11.20
CA ILE A 228 -3.18 0.60 -12.38
C ILE A 228 -2.43 0.06 -13.58
N THR A 229 -3.11 -0.78 -14.36
CA THR A 229 -2.68 -1.20 -15.69
C THR A 229 -3.81 -0.97 -16.68
N VAL A 230 -3.47 -0.46 -17.87
CA VAL A 230 -4.44 -0.18 -18.95
C VAL A 230 -3.97 -0.85 -20.23
N ASP A 231 -4.78 -1.79 -20.71
CA ASP A 231 -4.64 -2.39 -22.04
C ASP A 231 -5.64 -1.73 -22.98
N GLY A 232 -5.21 -1.38 -24.19
CA GLY A 232 -6.05 -0.70 -25.18
C GLY A 232 -6.25 0.79 -24.91
N GLY A 233 -5.36 1.40 -24.15
CA GLY A 233 -5.37 2.83 -23.83
C GLY A 233 -3.99 3.35 -23.43
N LYS A 234 -3.89 4.64 -23.27
CA LYS A 234 -2.65 5.35 -22.91
C LYS A 234 -2.93 6.55 -22.00
N LYS A 235 -1.86 7.11 -21.43
CA LYS A 235 -1.92 8.29 -20.55
C LYS A 235 -2.81 8.08 -19.33
N ALA A 236 -2.70 6.92 -18.72
CA ALA A 236 -3.48 6.60 -17.52
C ALA A 236 -3.04 7.44 -16.33
N ASN A 237 -4.01 7.98 -15.61
CA ASN A 237 -3.81 8.76 -14.39
C ASN A 237 -4.89 8.44 -13.38
N VAL A 238 -4.51 8.33 -12.11
CA VAL A 238 -5.43 8.13 -10.99
C VAL A 238 -5.31 9.29 -10.02
N THR A 239 -6.44 9.92 -9.73
CA THR A 239 -6.52 11.01 -8.75
C THR A 239 -7.37 10.56 -7.56
N PHE A 240 -6.80 10.66 -6.36
CA PHE A 240 -7.51 10.37 -5.11
C PHE A 240 -8.01 11.67 -4.51
N SER A 241 -9.30 11.73 -4.23
CA SER A 241 -9.91 12.83 -3.50
C SER A 241 -10.84 12.29 -2.43
N MET A 242 -11.01 13.02 -1.35
CA MET A 242 -11.82 12.56 -0.24
C MET A 242 -12.37 13.71 0.58
N ASN A 243 -13.46 13.42 1.25
CA ASN A 243 -14.01 14.28 2.29
C ASN A 243 -14.38 13.45 3.51
N ASN A 244 -14.52 14.09 4.65
CA ASN A 244 -14.99 13.45 5.86
C ASN A 244 -16.22 14.18 6.40
N SER A 245 -17.04 13.42 7.12
CA SER A 245 -18.16 13.95 7.88
C SER A 245 -18.20 13.28 9.24
N GLU A 246 -18.54 14.03 10.28
CA GLU A 246 -18.77 13.49 11.59
C GLU A 246 -20.20 12.94 11.64
N MET A 247 -20.34 11.68 12.06
CA MET A 247 -21.63 11.06 12.28
C MET A 247 -21.76 10.58 13.72
N ASN A 248 -22.94 10.83 14.31
CA ASN A 248 -23.30 10.22 15.59
C ASN A 248 -23.39 8.70 15.44
N ALA A 249 -22.84 7.93 16.38
CA ALA A 249 -22.91 6.47 16.44
C ALA A 249 -24.37 5.96 16.31
N ILE A 250 -25.36 6.70 16.83
CA ILE A 250 -26.78 6.41 16.71
C ILE A 250 -27.29 6.50 15.26
N ARG A 251 -26.74 7.39 14.43
CA ARG A 251 -27.10 7.51 13.01
C ARG A 251 -26.48 6.40 12.18
N LEU A 252 -25.25 6.00 12.51
CA LEU A 252 -24.58 4.87 11.87
C LEU A 252 -25.32 3.55 12.10
N ALA A 253 -25.78 3.28 13.32
CA ALA A 253 -26.57 2.10 13.66
C ALA A 253 -27.89 2.03 12.87
N LYS A 254 -28.55 3.17 12.64
CA LYS A 254 -29.79 3.21 11.83
C LYS A 254 -29.58 2.93 10.36
N LEU A 255 -28.42 3.32 9.80
CA LEU A 255 -28.08 3.05 8.39
C LEU A 255 -27.70 1.58 8.14
N THR A 256 -27.22 0.89 9.15
CA THR A 256 -26.87 -0.55 9.06
C THR A 256 -28.08 -1.45 9.26
N ASP A 257 -29.12 -1.01 9.94
CA ASP A 257 -30.36 -1.77 10.20
C ASP A 257 -31.38 -1.67 9.03
N GLU A 258 -31.20 -0.76 8.09
CA GLU A 258 -32.09 -0.58 6.92
C GLU A 258 -31.60 -1.29 5.64
N ASN A 259 -30.48 -2.02 5.68
CA ASN A 259 -29.95 -2.85 4.60
C ASN A 259 -29.93 -4.32 5.00
#